data_21cdf8aef6c0f911eac52962023b0971
#
_entry.id   21cdf8aef6c0f911eac52962023b0971
#
_cell.length_a   1.000
_cell.length_b   1.000
_cell.length_c   1.000
_cell.angle_alpha   90.00
_cell.angle_beta   90.00
_cell.angle_gamma   90.00
#
_symmetry.space_group_name_H-M   'P 1'
#
loop_
_entity.id
_entity.type
_entity.pdbx_description
1 polymer ?
#
loop_
_entity_poly.entity_id
_entity_poly.type
_entity_poly.pdbx_seq_one_letter_code
_entity_poly.pdbx_strand_id
1 'polypeptide(L)'
;DQQTGSRTFVNFDREYWLPERYLEGGRPEIVKPEATWVTVWKSRKLEIGLFLLWLTAAGTVYALRDKLVRRSTMKDTRWKDYPKYFLWITSIGFVGFYLLAVPSITQVLTWFHSILFEWKWELFLSDPFIFLFWIFIIVSVFFWGRGMFCGWMCPYGSLSELVYHVAGKLGLKRYQRHLLPQHWHDRLKWVKYGVFAGLLAVSFYSMGLAEKLSEVEPFKTTFLVGVWNRSWPFVTFWSVLLAASVFFERPFCKYLCPLGAALAVPSTFRWWGLKRKKECGPCAACAVGCG
;
A
#
# COMPACT_ATOMS: atom_id res chain seq x y z
N ASP A 1 -35.38 -3.73 -10.52
CA ASP A 1 -36.08 -2.77 -9.65
C ASP A 1 -36.70 -1.70 -10.54
N GLN A 2 -38.03 -1.62 -10.55
CA GLN A 2 -38.78 -0.69 -11.45
C GLN A 2 -38.58 0.79 -11.06
N GLN A 3 -38.14 1.07 -9.83
CA GLN A 3 -37.93 2.44 -9.36
C GLN A 3 -36.55 3.02 -9.68
N THR A 4 -35.56 2.19 -9.84
CA THR A 4 -34.16 2.65 -10.06
C THR A 4 -33.62 2.38 -11.46
N GLY A 5 -34.37 1.66 -12.31
CA GLY A 5 -33.92 1.26 -13.64
C GLY A 5 -32.70 0.32 -13.66
N SER A 6 -32.20 -0.05 -12.50
CA SER A 6 -31.04 -0.95 -12.38
C SER A 6 -31.48 -2.42 -12.48
N ARG A 7 -30.86 -3.16 -13.38
CA ARG A 7 -31.01 -4.62 -13.49
C ARG A 7 -29.99 -5.27 -12.59
N THR A 8 -30.43 -5.80 -11.45
CA THR A 8 -29.60 -6.69 -10.62
C THR A 8 -29.78 -8.11 -11.13
N PHE A 9 -28.71 -8.69 -11.66
CA PHE A 9 -28.67 -10.11 -11.99
C PHE A 9 -28.30 -10.88 -10.75
N VAL A 10 -29.22 -11.70 -10.26
CA VAL A 10 -28.92 -12.62 -9.16
C VAL A 10 -28.70 -13.99 -9.80
N ASN A 11 -27.48 -14.47 -9.78
CA ASN A 11 -27.16 -15.82 -10.21
C ASN A 11 -27.61 -16.79 -9.12
N PHE A 12 -28.57 -17.64 -9.43
CA PHE A 12 -28.96 -18.73 -8.56
C PHE A 12 -28.33 -20.01 -9.09
N ASP A 13 -27.36 -20.53 -8.40
CA ASP A 13 -26.89 -21.89 -8.60
C ASP A 13 -27.81 -22.83 -7.81
N ARG A 14 -28.74 -23.44 -8.50
CA ARG A 14 -29.57 -24.52 -7.92
C ARG A 14 -29.10 -25.85 -8.48
N GLU A 15 -28.66 -26.74 -7.60
CA GLU A 15 -28.41 -28.12 -7.94
C GLU A 15 -29.77 -28.84 -8.09
N TYR A 16 -30.13 -29.23 -9.30
CA TYR A 16 -31.28 -30.08 -9.56
C TYR A 16 -30.82 -31.53 -9.61
N TRP A 17 -31.38 -32.35 -8.74
CA TRP A 17 -31.16 -33.78 -8.78
C TRP A 17 -32.11 -34.43 -9.79
N LEU A 18 -31.60 -34.77 -10.99
CA LEU A 18 -32.33 -35.54 -12.01
C LEU A 18 -32.07 -37.06 -11.78
N PRO A 19 -33.10 -37.90 -11.69
CA PRO A 19 -32.91 -39.34 -11.64
C PRO A 19 -32.20 -39.85 -12.89
N GLU A 20 -31.32 -40.87 -12.76
CA GLU A 20 -30.50 -41.43 -13.84
C GLU A 20 -31.31 -41.92 -15.03
N ARG A 21 -32.57 -42.32 -14.85
CA ARG A 21 -33.48 -42.75 -15.92
C ARG A 21 -33.76 -41.69 -17.02
N TYR A 22 -33.42 -40.43 -16.76
CA TYR A 22 -33.60 -39.33 -17.72
C TYR A 22 -32.28 -38.91 -18.39
N LEU A 23 -31.16 -39.59 -18.06
CA LEU A 23 -29.85 -39.31 -18.61
C LEU A 23 -29.42 -40.43 -19.54
N GLU A 24 -29.59 -40.28 -20.85
CA GLU A 24 -29.04 -41.19 -21.84
C GLU A 24 -27.51 -41.08 -21.84
N GLY A 25 -26.79 -42.14 -21.39
CA GLY A 25 -25.33 -42.17 -21.30
C GLY A 25 -24.73 -42.03 -19.89
N GLY A 26 -25.55 -42.04 -18.84
CA GLY A 26 -25.11 -41.93 -17.45
C GLY A 26 -24.90 -40.49 -17.00
N ARG A 27 -24.66 -40.28 -15.72
CA ARG A 27 -24.34 -38.93 -15.18
C ARG A 27 -23.01 -38.46 -15.70
N PRO A 28 -22.94 -37.26 -16.32
CA PRO A 28 -21.67 -36.65 -16.56
C PRO A 28 -20.96 -36.43 -15.21
N GLU A 29 -19.70 -36.85 -15.09
CA GLU A 29 -18.90 -36.50 -13.93
C GLU A 29 -18.90 -34.97 -13.82
N ILE A 30 -19.47 -34.44 -12.74
CA ILE A 30 -19.40 -33.04 -12.45
C ILE A 30 -17.95 -32.75 -12.05
N VAL A 31 -17.14 -32.42 -13.05
CA VAL A 31 -15.79 -31.87 -12.80
C VAL A 31 -16.02 -30.56 -12.09
N LYS A 32 -15.89 -30.56 -10.76
CA LYS A 32 -15.94 -29.32 -9.99
C LYS A 32 -14.93 -28.37 -10.60
N PRO A 33 -15.34 -27.18 -11.09
CA PRO A 33 -14.40 -26.24 -11.67
C PRO A 33 -13.31 -25.95 -10.64
N GLU A 34 -12.04 -26.01 -11.08
CA GLU A 34 -10.92 -25.63 -10.19
C GLU A 34 -11.21 -24.23 -9.64
N ALA A 35 -10.98 -24.04 -8.34
CA ALA A 35 -11.19 -22.75 -7.70
C ALA A 35 -10.51 -21.65 -8.51
N THR A 36 -11.20 -20.55 -8.77
CA THR A 36 -10.74 -19.46 -9.65
C THR A 36 -9.36 -18.92 -9.28
N TRP A 37 -9.03 -18.90 -7.99
CA TRP A 37 -7.72 -18.48 -7.52
C TRP A 37 -6.60 -19.42 -8.01
N VAL A 38 -6.84 -20.74 -8.12
CA VAL A 38 -5.82 -21.71 -8.60
C VAL A 38 -5.47 -21.45 -10.05
N THR A 39 -6.47 -21.16 -10.89
CA THR A 39 -6.25 -20.86 -12.31
C THR A 39 -5.46 -19.56 -12.49
N VAL A 40 -5.74 -18.51 -11.70
CA VAL A 40 -4.98 -17.26 -11.71
C VAL A 40 -3.52 -17.49 -11.29
N TRP A 41 -3.29 -18.24 -10.22
CA TRP A 41 -1.93 -18.57 -9.76
C TRP A 41 -1.14 -19.38 -10.79
N LYS A 42 -1.80 -20.33 -11.46
CA LYS A 42 -1.16 -21.14 -12.52
C LYS A 42 -0.84 -20.33 -13.78
N SER A 43 -1.72 -19.41 -14.17
CA SER A 43 -1.53 -18.60 -15.40
C SER A 43 -0.43 -17.55 -15.28
N ARG A 44 -0.23 -16.97 -14.08
CA ARG A 44 0.71 -15.85 -13.85
C ARG A 44 2.01 -16.25 -13.12
N LYS A 45 2.44 -17.52 -13.22
CA LYS A 45 3.61 -18.04 -12.50
C LYS A 45 4.91 -17.26 -12.72
N LEU A 46 5.17 -16.83 -13.95
CA LEU A 46 6.37 -16.08 -14.29
C LEU A 46 6.37 -14.69 -13.63
N GLU A 47 5.24 -14.01 -13.65
CA GLU A 47 5.10 -12.70 -13.02
C GLU A 47 5.22 -12.81 -11.49
N ILE A 48 4.66 -13.88 -10.90
CA ILE A 48 4.82 -14.18 -9.47
C ILE A 48 6.30 -14.39 -9.13
N GLY A 49 7.03 -15.15 -9.96
CA GLY A 49 8.46 -15.36 -9.78
C GLY A 49 9.27 -14.06 -9.83
N LEU A 50 9.00 -13.20 -10.81
CA LEU A 50 9.63 -11.88 -10.93
C LEU A 50 9.30 -10.98 -9.73
N PHE A 51 8.05 -11.02 -9.27
CA PHE A 51 7.63 -10.23 -8.11
C PHE A 51 8.32 -10.70 -6.82
N LEU A 52 8.42 -12.01 -6.59
CA LEU A 52 9.17 -12.55 -5.45
C LEU A 52 10.65 -12.19 -5.50
N LEU A 53 11.26 -12.22 -6.67
CA LEU A 53 12.65 -11.79 -6.87
C LEU A 53 12.80 -10.29 -6.55
N TRP A 54 11.85 -9.46 -6.96
CA TRP A 54 11.86 -8.03 -6.62
C TRP A 54 11.68 -7.80 -5.12
N LEU A 55 10.78 -8.53 -4.44
CA LEU A 55 10.58 -8.44 -2.99
C LEU A 55 11.85 -8.84 -2.21
N THR A 56 12.49 -9.93 -2.62
CA THR A 56 13.74 -10.40 -1.98
C THR A 56 14.89 -9.42 -2.23
N ALA A 57 15.01 -8.86 -3.44
CA ALA A 57 15.99 -7.82 -3.76
C ALA A 57 15.78 -6.57 -2.91
N ALA A 58 14.54 -6.10 -2.78
CA ALA A 58 14.20 -4.96 -1.92
C ALA A 58 14.53 -5.24 -0.44
N GLY A 59 14.21 -6.45 0.03
CA GLY A 59 14.56 -6.91 1.38
C GLY A 59 16.06 -6.91 1.64
N THR A 60 16.84 -7.46 0.73
CA THR A 60 18.31 -7.51 0.85
C THR A 60 18.96 -6.14 0.81
N VAL A 61 18.53 -5.26 -0.11
CA VAL A 61 19.03 -3.87 -0.18
C VAL A 61 18.74 -3.14 1.13
N TYR A 62 17.54 -3.30 1.67
CA TYR A 62 17.18 -2.67 2.93
C TYR A 62 17.94 -3.25 4.13
N ALA A 63 18.15 -4.55 4.19
CA ALA A 63 18.95 -5.20 5.22
C ALA A 63 20.42 -4.75 5.19
N LEU A 64 20.95 -4.53 3.97
CA LEU A 64 22.32 -4.06 3.76
C LEU A 64 22.48 -2.54 3.86
N ARG A 65 21.40 -1.78 4.11
CA ARG A 65 21.42 -0.30 4.17
C ARG A 65 22.51 0.27 5.07
N ASP A 66 22.77 -0.36 6.22
CA ASP A 66 23.79 0.12 7.16
C ASP A 66 25.20 0.01 6.57
N LYS A 67 25.48 -1.04 5.79
CA LYS A 67 26.73 -1.17 5.05
C LYS A 67 26.84 -0.15 3.91
N LEU A 68 25.73 0.11 3.22
CA LEU A 68 25.64 1.11 2.16
C LEU A 68 25.84 2.53 2.71
N VAL A 69 25.26 2.84 3.86
CA VAL A 69 25.42 4.13 4.53
C VAL A 69 26.86 4.32 5.01
N ARG A 70 27.49 3.28 5.56
CA ARG A 70 28.91 3.35 5.97
C ARG A 70 29.87 3.58 4.81
N ARG A 71 29.55 3.08 3.61
CA ARG A 71 30.33 3.33 2.39
C ARG A 71 30.06 4.72 1.78
N SER A 72 28.94 5.34 2.14
CA SER A 72 28.57 6.67 1.67
C SER A 72 29.28 7.74 2.51
N THR A 73 30.01 8.63 1.86
CA THR A 73 30.62 9.82 2.46
C THR A 73 29.76 11.05 2.19
N MET A 74 29.99 12.16 2.92
CA MET A 74 29.27 13.42 2.68
C MET A 74 29.45 13.97 1.24
N LYS A 75 30.56 13.64 0.60
CA LYS A 75 30.86 14.03 -0.81
C LYS A 75 30.31 13.03 -1.82
N ASP A 76 30.20 11.73 -1.48
CA ASP A 76 29.74 10.67 -2.37
C ASP A 76 28.56 9.92 -1.75
N THR A 77 27.35 10.34 -2.11
CA THR A 77 26.10 9.74 -1.63
C THR A 77 25.58 8.64 -2.55
N ARG A 78 26.28 8.33 -3.65
CA ARG A 78 25.82 7.43 -4.72
C ARG A 78 25.43 6.06 -4.19
N TRP A 79 26.24 5.48 -3.28
CA TRP A 79 26.02 4.15 -2.74
C TRP A 79 24.68 3.95 -1.98
N LYS A 80 24.13 5.02 -1.39
CA LYS A 80 22.83 4.97 -0.71
C LYS A 80 21.69 5.41 -1.62
N ASP A 81 21.96 6.37 -2.53
CA ASP A 81 20.90 7.02 -3.31
C ASP A 81 20.51 6.17 -4.54
N TYR A 82 21.45 5.56 -5.27
CA TYR A 82 21.14 4.74 -6.44
C TYR A 82 20.22 3.54 -6.15
N PRO A 83 20.49 2.68 -5.13
CA PRO A 83 19.61 1.57 -4.83
C PRO A 83 18.21 2.04 -4.43
N LYS A 84 18.11 3.19 -3.75
CA LYS A 84 16.84 3.78 -3.33
C LYS A 84 16.04 4.27 -4.54
N TYR A 85 16.67 5.03 -5.44
CA TYR A 85 16.01 5.49 -6.67
C TYR A 85 15.60 4.32 -7.58
N PHE A 86 16.43 3.30 -7.70
CA PHE A 86 16.09 2.10 -8.46
C PHE A 86 14.84 1.42 -7.90
N LEU A 87 14.76 1.23 -6.59
CA LEU A 87 13.58 0.64 -5.94
C LEU A 87 12.34 1.53 -6.10
N TRP A 88 12.46 2.85 -6.07
CA TRP A 88 11.33 3.74 -6.29
C TRP A 88 10.80 3.66 -7.71
N ILE A 89 11.67 3.71 -8.70
CA ILE A 89 11.28 3.63 -10.12
C ILE A 89 10.63 2.28 -10.41
N THR A 90 11.23 1.20 -9.93
CA THR A 90 10.65 -0.15 -10.10
C THR A 90 9.36 -0.33 -9.31
N SER A 91 9.24 0.23 -8.12
CA SER A 91 7.99 0.21 -7.35
C SER A 91 6.87 0.94 -8.09
N ILE A 92 7.14 2.13 -8.63
CA ILE A 92 6.15 2.90 -9.39
C ILE A 92 5.77 2.16 -10.69
N GLY A 93 6.76 1.77 -11.51
CA GLY A 93 6.52 1.18 -12.83
C GLY A 93 6.00 -0.26 -12.74
N PHE A 94 6.72 -1.13 -12.04
CA PHE A 94 6.40 -2.55 -11.99
C PHE A 94 5.25 -2.87 -11.03
N VAL A 95 5.31 -2.40 -9.77
CA VAL A 95 4.28 -2.71 -8.77
C VAL A 95 3.05 -1.84 -8.94
N GLY A 96 3.23 -0.53 -9.20
CA GLY A 96 2.13 0.42 -9.32
C GLY A 96 1.36 0.29 -10.63
N PHE A 97 2.04 0.41 -11.78
CA PHE A 97 1.37 0.45 -13.09
C PHE A 97 1.22 -0.92 -13.76
N TYR A 98 2.18 -1.83 -13.63
CA TYR A 98 2.10 -3.12 -14.34
C TYR A 98 1.32 -4.16 -13.54
N LEU A 99 1.68 -4.43 -12.28
CA LEU A 99 1.00 -5.42 -11.43
C LEU A 99 -0.27 -4.90 -10.78
N LEU A 100 -0.43 -3.58 -10.65
CA LEU A 100 -1.51 -2.90 -9.91
C LEU A 100 -1.63 -3.38 -8.45
N ALA A 101 -0.55 -3.94 -7.92
CA ALA A 101 -0.50 -4.55 -6.60
C ALA A 101 -0.23 -3.49 -5.52
N VAL A 102 -1.17 -2.56 -5.34
CA VAL A 102 -1.04 -1.45 -4.38
C VAL A 102 -1.84 -1.75 -3.12
N PRO A 103 -1.16 -1.99 -1.96
CA PRO A 103 -1.85 -2.20 -0.69
C PRO A 103 -2.68 -0.98 -0.28
N SER A 104 -3.93 -1.23 0.11
CA SER A 104 -4.93 -0.24 0.49
C SER A 104 -5.43 -0.49 1.90
N ILE A 105 -5.99 0.57 2.52
CA ILE A 105 -6.67 0.43 3.80
C ILE A 105 -7.90 -0.48 3.70
N THR A 106 -8.55 -0.53 2.55
CA THR A 106 -9.71 -1.44 2.33
C THR A 106 -9.36 -2.88 2.65
N GLN A 107 -8.17 -3.36 2.26
CA GLN A 107 -7.72 -4.71 2.55
C GLN A 107 -7.55 -4.95 4.06
N VAL A 108 -7.01 -3.97 4.77
CA VAL A 108 -6.89 -4.04 6.25
C VAL A 108 -8.28 -4.11 6.89
N LEU A 109 -9.23 -3.28 6.45
CA LEU A 109 -10.60 -3.30 6.94
C LEU A 109 -11.29 -4.64 6.63
N THR A 110 -11.10 -5.17 5.43
CA THR A 110 -11.59 -6.50 5.03
C THR A 110 -11.01 -7.60 5.92
N TRP A 111 -9.73 -7.53 6.29
CA TRP A 111 -9.12 -8.48 7.21
C TRP A 111 -9.77 -8.43 8.59
N PHE A 112 -9.95 -7.23 9.17
CA PHE A 112 -10.63 -7.08 10.45
C PHE A 112 -12.07 -7.61 10.40
N HIS A 113 -12.79 -7.28 9.34
CA HIS A 113 -14.17 -7.76 9.17
C HIS A 113 -14.23 -9.29 9.02
N SER A 114 -13.32 -9.88 8.22
CA SER A 114 -13.28 -11.34 8.02
C SER A 114 -12.93 -12.12 9.28
N ILE A 115 -12.04 -11.57 10.14
CA ILE A 115 -11.70 -12.18 11.43
C ILE A 115 -12.92 -12.22 12.37
N LEU A 116 -13.78 -11.20 12.31
CA LEU A 116 -14.90 -11.05 13.24
C LEU A 116 -16.16 -11.80 12.80
N PHE A 117 -16.41 -11.92 11.48
CA PHE A 117 -17.64 -12.49 10.95
C PHE A 117 -17.40 -13.86 10.31
N GLU A 118 -16.80 -13.88 9.11
CA GLU A 118 -16.54 -15.13 8.37
C GLU A 118 -15.20 -15.06 7.64
N TRP A 119 -14.33 -16.01 7.90
CA TRP A 119 -13.04 -16.10 7.24
C TRP A 119 -13.15 -16.88 5.93
N LYS A 120 -13.01 -16.19 4.79
CA LYS A 120 -13.02 -16.80 3.44
C LYS A 120 -11.64 -16.68 2.79
N TRP A 121 -10.92 -17.77 2.71
CA TRP A 121 -9.59 -17.83 2.10
C TRP A 121 -9.58 -17.43 0.63
N GLU A 122 -10.64 -17.73 -0.11
CA GLU A 122 -10.77 -17.42 -1.54
C GLU A 122 -10.64 -15.92 -1.83
N LEU A 123 -11.15 -15.08 -0.94
CA LEU A 123 -11.07 -13.64 -1.07
C LEU A 123 -9.61 -13.13 -1.03
N PHE A 124 -8.79 -13.73 -0.17
CA PHE A 124 -7.38 -13.32 -0.01
C PHE A 124 -6.48 -13.91 -1.07
N LEU A 125 -6.79 -15.11 -1.54
CA LEU A 125 -6.02 -15.82 -2.56
C LEU A 125 -6.38 -15.41 -4.00
N SER A 126 -7.46 -14.64 -4.19
CA SER A 126 -7.92 -14.19 -5.51
C SER A 126 -6.85 -13.39 -6.27
N ASP A 127 -6.06 -12.57 -5.56
CA ASP A 127 -4.94 -11.80 -6.14
C ASP A 127 -3.61 -12.23 -5.51
N PRO A 128 -2.76 -13.00 -6.26
CA PRO A 128 -1.50 -13.51 -5.75
C PRO A 128 -0.50 -12.42 -5.37
N PHE A 129 -0.48 -11.29 -6.09
CA PHE A 129 0.49 -10.21 -5.86
C PHE A 129 0.18 -9.46 -4.57
N ILE A 130 -1.09 -9.11 -4.35
CA ILE A 130 -1.54 -8.45 -3.13
C ILE A 130 -1.32 -9.37 -1.92
N PHE A 131 -1.62 -10.66 -2.05
CA PHE A 131 -1.42 -11.65 -0.99
C PHE A 131 0.06 -11.77 -0.59
N LEU A 132 0.95 -11.98 -1.56
CA LEU A 132 2.39 -12.08 -1.32
C LEU A 132 2.98 -10.77 -0.77
N PHE A 133 2.49 -9.63 -1.26
CA PHE A 133 2.93 -8.35 -0.75
C PHE A 133 2.55 -8.13 0.71
N TRP A 134 1.32 -8.52 1.11
CA TRP A 134 0.91 -8.45 2.51
C TRP A 134 1.72 -9.35 3.43
N ILE A 135 2.01 -10.58 3.02
CA ILE A 135 2.91 -11.45 3.78
C ILE A 135 4.26 -10.76 3.98
N PHE A 136 4.83 -10.21 2.92
CA PHE A 136 6.10 -9.50 2.99
C PHE A 136 6.02 -8.25 3.89
N ILE A 137 4.93 -7.46 3.81
CA ILE A 137 4.71 -6.29 4.66
C ILE A 137 4.65 -6.70 6.13
N ILE A 138 3.85 -7.71 6.47
CA ILE A 138 3.72 -8.19 7.84
C ILE A 138 5.08 -8.59 8.40
N VAL A 139 5.81 -9.45 7.68
CA VAL A 139 7.15 -9.90 8.08
C VAL A 139 8.10 -8.70 8.25
N SER A 140 8.15 -7.80 7.27
CA SER A 140 9.05 -6.65 7.29
C SER A 140 8.73 -5.65 8.41
N VAL A 141 7.44 -5.48 8.74
CA VAL A 141 7.01 -4.58 9.82
C VAL A 141 7.45 -5.10 11.19
N PHE A 142 7.38 -6.41 11.42
CA PHE A 142 7.89 -7.01 12.66
C PHE A 142 9.42 -6.97 12.75
N PHE A 143 10.14 -7.17 11.64
CA PHE A 143 11.59 -7.12 11.66
C PHE A 143 12.15 -5.70 11.74
N TRP A 144 11.78 -4.81 10.83
CA TRP A 144 12.37 -3.48 10.65
C TRP A 144 11.41 -2.32 10.88
N GLY A 145 10.13 -2.61 11.07
CA GLY A 145 9.09 -1.61 11.20
C GLY A 145 8.57 -1.10 9.84
N ARG A 146 7.54 -0.27 9.90
CA ARG A 146 6.83 0.28 8.71
C ARG A 146 7.71 1.05 7.73
N GLY A 147 8.89 1.50 8.16
CA GLY A 147 9.79 2.34 7.35
C GLY A 147 10.27 1.65 6.08
N MET A 148 10.41 0.33 6.08
CA MET A 148 10.78 -0.44 4.90
C MET A 148 9.71 -0.33 3.80
N PHE A 149 8.47 -0.66 4.13
CA PHE A 149 7.37 -0.58 3.16
C PHE A 149 7.08 0.87 2.76
N CYS A 150 6.74 1.74 3.73
CA CYS A 150 6.35 3.12 3.46
C CYS A 150 7.46 3.97 2.85
N GLY A 151 8.72 3.62 3.15
CA GLY A 151 9.89 4.40 2.73
C GLY A 151 10.50 3.98 1.41
N TRP A 152 10.36 2.72 1.02
CA TRP A 152 11.15 2.16 -0.07
C TRP A 152 10.31 1.43 -1.12
N MET A 153 9.16 0.87 -0.74
CA MET A 153 8.39 -0.03 -1.58
C MET A 153 7.00 0.48 -1.94
N CYS A 154 6.42 1.40 -1.13
CA CYS A 154 5.10 1.94 -1.43
C CYS A 154 5.15 2.79 -2.70
N PRO A 155 4.40 2.44 -3.78
CA PRO A 155 4.48 3.14 -5.06
C PRO A 155 4.13 4.63 -4.94
N TYR A 156 3.08 4.98 -4.20
CA TYR A 156 2.68 6.36 -3.99
C TYR A 156 3.66 7.15 -3.11
N GLY A 157 4.18 6.49 -2.06
CA GLY A 157 5.22 7.08 -1.21
C GLY A 157 6.49 7.39 -2.00
N SER A 158 6.89 6.48 -2.88
CA SER A 158 8.04 6.64 -3.79
C SER A 158 7.80 7.75 -4.80
N LEU A 159 6.60 7.85 -5.37
CA LEU A 159 6.22 8.92 -6.29
C LEU A 159 6.29 10.30 -5.62
N SER A 160 5.69 10.43 -4.44
CA SER A 160 5.68 11.69 -3.68
C SER A 160 7.09 12.15 -3.30
N GLU A 161 7.96 11.23 -2.89
CA GLU A 161 9.35 11.53 -2.54
C GLU A 161 10.19 11.85 -3.78
N LEU A 162 9.96 11.17 -4.90
CA LEU A 162 10.59 11.45 -6.17
C LEU A 162 10.27 12.88 -6.64
N VAL A 163 9.00 13.29 -6.57
CA VAL A 163 8.55 14.66 -6.89
C VAL A 163 9.29 15.69 -6.01
N TYR A 164 9.35 15.43 -4.70
CA TYR A 164 10.08 16.29 -3.77
C TYR A 164 11.56 16.45 -4.13
N HIS A 165 12.25 15.34 -4.43
CA HIS A 165 13.67 15.38 -4.80
C HIS A 165 13.92 16.06 -6.15
N VAL A 166 13.06 15.83 -7.14
CA VAL A 166 13.14 16.49 -8.44
C VAL A 166 12.93 17.99 -8.29
N ALA A 167 11.90 18.42 -7.54
CA ALA A 167 11.65 19.82 -7.25
C ALA A 167 12.84 20.50 -6.54
N GLY A 168 13.47 19.79 -5.59
CA GLY A 168 14.68 20.25 -4.93
C GLY A 168 15.87 20.46 -5.89
N LYS A 169 16.04 19.58 -6.89
CA LYS A 169 17.08 19.73 -7.93
C LYS A 169 16.78 20.87 -8.90
N LEU A 170 15.49 21.17 -9.14
CA LEU A 170 15.04 22.29 -9.98
C LEU A 170 15.15 23.67 -9.30
N GLY A 171 15.76 23.76 -8.11
CA GLY A 171 16.02 25.03 -7.42
C GLY A 171 15.04 25.40 -6.31
N LEU A 172 13.96 24.62 -6.10
CA LEU A 172 12.98 24.89 -5.05
C LEU A 172 13.45 24.49 -3.64
N LYS A 173 14.68 24.02 -3.49
CA LYS A 173 15.28 23.59 -2.20
C LYS A 173 15.21 24.64 -1.09
N ARG A 174 15.20 25.93 -1.45
CA ARG A 174 15.09 27.05 -0.51
C ARG A 174 13.70 27.09 0.14
N TYR A 175 12.64 26.78 -0.61
CA TYR A 175 11.26 26.81 -0.13
C TYR A 175 10.89 25.55 0.67
N GLN A 176 11.61 24.44 0.47
CA GLN A 176 11.36 23.16 1.14
C GLN A 176 11.77 23.16 2.63
N ARG A 177 12.64 24.06 3.07
CA ARG A 177 13.27 24.01 4.41
C ARG A 177 12.43 24.58 5.57
N HIS A 178 11.43 25.44 5.35
CA HIS A 178 10.88 26.28 6.42
C HIS A 178 9.36 26.41 6.45
N LEU A 179 8.62 25.49 5.82
CA LEU A 179 7.18 25.70 5.59
C LEU A 179 6.27 25.38 6.78
N LEU A 180 6.65 24.49 7.69
CA LEU A 180 5.79 24.15 8.82
C LEU A 180 6.52 24.30 10.16
N PRO A 181 5.97 25.10 11.11
CA PRO A 181 6.43 25.11 12.49
C PRO A 181 6.25 23.71 13.13
N GLN A 182 7.20 23.30 13.97
CA GLN A 182 7.20 22.00 14.64
C GLN A 182 5.91 21.68 15.36
N HIS A 183 5.28 22.69 15.97
CA HIS A 183 4.01 22.56 16.67
C HIS A 183 2.86 22.05 15.78
N TRP A 184 2.75 22.56 14.54
CA TRP A 184 1.76 22.09 13.58
C TRP A 184 2.05 20.68 13.09
N HIS A 185 3.34 20.37 12.85
CA HIS A 185 3.77 19.02 12.49
C HIS A 185 3.36 18.01 13.55
N ASP A 186 3.57 18.31 14.82
CA ASP A 186 3.26 17.41 15.93
C ASP A 186 1.76 17.18 16.12
N ARG A 187 0.92 18.14 15.78
CA ARG A 187 -0.55 17.98 15.79
C ARG A 187 -1.05 17.22 14.57
N LEU A 188 -0.60 17.58 13.38
CA LEU A 188 -1.06 17.00 12.13
C LEU A 188 -0.74 15.50 12.01
N LYS A 189 0.37 15.02 12.57
CA LYS A 189 0.71 13.59 12.55
C LYS A 189 -0.32 12.68 13.24
N TRP A 190 -1.18 13.23 14.11
CA TRP A 190 -2.24 12.48 14.78
C TRP A 190 -3.50 12.33 13.92
N VAL A 191 -3.69 13.17 12.92
CA VAL A 191 -4.87 13.15 12.03
C VAL A 191 -5.03 11.80 11.36
N LYS A 192 -3.95 11.19 10.88
CA LYS A 192 -3.99 9.85 10.25
C LYS A 192 -4.55 8.75 11.17
N TYR A 193 -4.31 8.84 12.48
CA TYR A 193 -4.86 7.88 13.45
C TYR A 193 -6.36 8.11 13.66
N GLY A 194 -6.79 9.38 13.66
CA GLY A 194 -8.22 9.73 13.69
C GLY A 194 -8.94 9.25 12.43
N VAL A 195 -8.35 9.43 11.24
CA VAL A 195 -8.90 8.91 9.98
C VAL A 195 -8.98 7.39 10.01
N PHE A 196 -7.93 6.70 10.46
CA PHE A 196 -7.92 5.25 10.57
C PHE A 196 -8.98 4.73 11.54
N ALA A 197 -9.08 5.31 12.74
CA ALA A 197 -10.09 4.93 13.73
C ALA A 197 -11.51 5.20 13.22
N GLY A 198 -11.74 6.33 12.53
CA GLY A 198 -13.01 6.65 11.91
C GLY A 198 -13.42 5.64 10.82
N LEU A 199 -12.49 5.27 9.91
CA LEU A 199 -12.74 4.26 8.88
C LEU A 199 -13.01 2.88 9.50
N LEU A 200 -12.27 2.52 10.55
CA LEU A 200 -12.49 1.28 11.26
C LEU A 200 -13.88 1.24 11.91
N ALA A 201 -14.30 2.32 12.60
CA ALA A 201 -15.63 2.42 13.19
C ALA A 201 -16.74 2.32 12.13
N VAL A 202 -16.59 3.00 10.99
CA VAL A 202 -17.53 2.94 9.88
C VAL A 202 -17.58 1.52 9.27
N SER A 203 -16.46 0.79 9.20
CA SER A 203 -16.45 -0.57 8.67
C SER A 203 -17.24 -1.57 9.51
N PHE A 204 -17.35 -1.34 10.82
CA PHE A 204 -18.23 -2.13 11.70
C PHE A 204 -19.72 -1.86 11.46
N TYR A 205 -20.04 -0.62 11.08
CA TYR A 205 -21.42 -0.26 10.75
C TYR A 205 -21.81 -0.71 9.34
N SER A 206 -21.00 -0.41 8.34
CA SER A 206 -21.21 -0.77 6.93
C SER A 206 -19.89 -0.84 6.19
N MET A 207 -19.52 -2.04 5.73
CA MET A 207 -18.30 -2.25 4.93
C MET A 207 -18.35 -1.47 3.60
N GLY A 208 -19.52 -1.43 2.94
CA GLY A 208 -19.68 -0.70 1.68
C GLY A 208 -19.50 0.82 1.82
N LEU A 209 -19.88 1.40 2.96
CA LEU A 209 -19.63 2.82 3.24
C LEU A 209 -18.14 3.08 3.51
N ALA A 210 -17.50 2.21 4.28
CA ALA A 210 -16.06 2.31 4.56
C ALA A 210 -15.23 2.21 3.26
N GLU A 211 -15.63 1.34 2.34
CA GLU A 211 -15.00 1.22 1.03
C GLU A 211 -15.14 2.50 0.20
N LYS A 212 -16.35 3.08 0.13
CA LYS A 212 -16.58 4.36 -0.55
C LYS A 212 -15.75 5.50 0.05
N LEU A 213 -15.66 5.60 1.37
CA LEU A 213 -14.84 6.60 2.03
C LEU A 213 -13.34 6.39 1.78
N SER A 214 -12.90 5.15 1.66
CA SER A 214 -11.50 4.83 1.34
C SER A 214 -11.13 5.08 -0.12
N GLU A 215 -12.10 5.35 -1.00
CA GLU A 215 -11.83 5.74 -2.39
C GLU A 215 -11.12 7.07 -2.55
N VAL A 216 -11.10 7.90 -1.52
CA VAL A 216 -10.34 9.16 -1.47
C VAL A 216 -8.83 8.93 -1.49
N GLU A 217 -8.36 7.70 -1.27
CA GLU A 217 -6.92 7.38 -1.30
C GLU A 217 -6.28 7.74 -2.64
N PRO A 218 -5.25 8.61 -2.66
CA PRO A 218 -4.70 9.17 -3.89
C PRO A 218 -3.99 8.13 -4.77
N PHE A 219 -3.52 7.03 -4.20
CA PHE A 219 -2.89 5.97 -4.98
C PHE A 219 -3.91 5.17 -5.82
N LYS A 220 -5.18 5.06 -5.40
CA LYS A 220 -6.23 4.48 -6.23
C LYS A 220 -6.47 5.32 -7.48
N THR A 221 -6.44 6.65 -7.34
CA THR A 221 -6.52 7.59 -8.46
C THR A 221 -5.31 7.51 -9.37
N THR A 222 -4.09 7.31 -8.81
CA THR A 222 -2.85 7.26 -9.60
C THR A 222 -2.70 5.97 -10.39
N PHE A 223 -2.91 4.81 -9.74
CA PHE A 223 -2.52 3.50 -10.30
C PHE A 223 -3.69 2.64 -10.73
N LEU A 224 -4.80 2.62 -9.97
CA LEU A 224 -5.90 1.68 -10.23
C LEU A 224 -6.91 2.20 -11.26
N VAL A 225 -7.41 3.41 -11.07
CA VAL A 225 -8.46 3.97 -11.94
C VAL A 225 -7.86 4.82 -13.04
N GLY A 226 -6.74 5.47 -12.76
CA GLY A 226 -6.14 6.46 -13.64
C GLY A 226 -6.81 7.85 -13.50
N VAL A 227 -5.99 8.89 -13.63
CA VAL A 227 -6.42 10.29 -13.45
C VAL A 227 -7.50 10.69 -14.45
N TRP A 228 -7.47 10.12 -15.68
CA TRP A 228 -8.38 10.46 -16.77
C TRP A 228 -9.80 9.90 -16.59
N ASN A 229 -9.95 8.79 -15.87
CA ASN A 229 -11.22 8.10 -15.68
C ASN A 229 -11.87 8.39 -14.33
N ARG A 230 -11.28 9.31 -13.54
CA ARG A 230 -11.73 9.62 -12.19
C ARG A 230 -12.58 10.88 -12.13
N SER A 231 -13.57 10.90 -11.22
CA SER A 231 -14.41 12.08 -10.98
C SER A 231 -13.59 13.27 -10.48
N TRP A 232 -13.98 14.48 -10.89
CA TRP A 232 -13.29 15.73 -10.63
C TRP A 232 -12.85 15.98 -9.16
N PRO A 233 -13.66 15.69 -8.12
CA PRO A 233 -13.24 15.91 -6.74
C PRO A 233 -12.01 15.10 -6.31
N PHE A 234 -11.90 13.86 -6.80
CA PHE A 234 -10.75 13.00 -6.49
C PHE A 234 -9.49 13.45 -7.22
N VAL A 235 -9.64 13.94 -8.45
CA VAL A 235 -8.53 14.49 -9.24
C VAL A 235 -7.99 15.76 -8.61
N THR A 236 -8.87 16.66 -8.15
CA THR A 236 -8.45 17.87 -7.42
C THR A 236 -7.73 17.54 -6.12
N PHE A 237 -8.26 16.63 -5.32
CA PHE A 237 -7.60 16.19 -4.09
C PHE A 237 -6.22 15.58 -4.37
N TRP A 238 -6.12 14.70 -5.35
CA TRP A 238 -4.87 14.11 -5.80
C TRP A 238 -3.86 15.17 -6.27
N SER A 239 -4.31 16.13 -7.09
CA SER A 239 -3.46 17.22 -7.61
C SER A 239 -2.94 18.12 -6.49
N VAL A 240 -3.77 18.45 -5.51
CA VAL A 240 -3.36 19.24 -4.33
C VAL A 240 -2.30 18.49 -3.52
N LEU A 241 -2.48 17.18 -3.29
CA LEU A 241 -1.48 16.38 -2.58
C LEU A 241 -0.17 16.24 -3.34
N LEU A 242 -0.23 16.12 -4.67
CA LEU A 242 0.96 16.06 -5.50
C LEU A 242 1.71 17.40 -5.53
N ALA A 243 0.97 18.51 -5.62
CA ALA A 243 1.53 19.85 -5.50
C ALA A 243 2.14 20.10 -4.12
N ALA A 244 1.47 19.67 -3.05
CA ALA A 244 2.04 19.69 -1.70
C ALA A 244 3.32 18.86 -1.59
N SER A 245 3.48 17.78 -2.37
CA SER A 245 4.69 16.95 -2.38
C SER A 245 5.90 17.67 -2.97
N VAL A 246 5.71 18.77 -3.71
CA VAL A 246 6.80 19.64 -4.17
C VAL A 246 7.50 20.34 -2.99
N PHE A 247 6.71 20.74 -1.99
CA PHE A 247 7.18 21.51 -0.83
C PHE A 247 7.46 20.65 0.39
N PHE A 248 6.66 19.62 0.60
CA PHE A 248 6.73 18.72 1.76
C PHE A 248 7.08 17.30 1.33
N GLU A 249 8.00 16.70 2.04
CA GLU A 249 8.30 15.29 1.83
C GLU A 249 7.15 14.42 2.30
N ARG A 250 6.48 13.70 1.37
CA ARG A 250 5.39 12.75 1.61
C ARG A 250 4.23 13.29 2.46
N PRO A 251 3.56 14.39 2.08
CA PRO A 251 2.54 15.03 2.92
C PRO A 251 1.37 14.08 3.24
N PHE A 252 0.88 13.33 2.27
CA PHE A 252 -0.18 12.35 2.48
C PHE A 252 0.24 11.25 3.48
N CYS A 253 1.42 10.64 3.27
CA CYS A 253 1.91 9.55 4.10
C CYS A 253 2.17 9.97 5.55
N LYS A 254 2.61 11.21 5.76
CA LYS A 254 2.90 11.75 7.10
C LYS A 254 1.62 12.06 7.89
N TYR A 255 0.62 12.65 7.24
CA TYR A 255 -0.50 13.28 7.94
C TYR A 255 -1.86 12.61 7.73
N LEU A 256 -2.13 12.02 6.57
CA LEU A 256 -3.45 11.56 6.18
C LEU A 256 -3.57 10.04 5.97
N CYS A 257 -2.47 9.34 5.63
CA CYS A 257 -2.53 7.95 5.20
C CYS A 257 -3.01 7.00 6.31
N PRO A 258 -4.22 6.42 6.21
CA PRO A 258 -4.75 5.51 7.21
C PRO A 258 -4.01 4.17 7.23
N LEU A 259 -3.53 3.69 6.08
CA LEU A 259 -2.68 2.51 6.00
C LEU A 259 -1.38 2.69 6.77
N GLY A 260 -0.76 3.88 6.67
CA GLY A 260 0.43 4.22 7.44
C GLY A 260 0.18 4.28 8.96
N ALA A 261 -1.05 4.61 9.38
CA ALA A 261 -1.48 4.53 10.78
C ALA A 261 -1.68 3.06 11.21
N ALA A 262 -2.37 2.25 10.40
CA ALA A 262 -2.57 0.83 10.67
C ALA A 262 -1.25 0.07 10.85
N LEU A 263 -0.26 0.30 9.99
CA LEU A 263 1.06 -0.32 10.07
C LEU A 263 1.93 0.24 11.22
N ALA A 264 1.59 1.39 11.78
CA ALA A 264 2.32 1.96 12.91
C ALA A 264 2.13 1.14 14.18
N VAL A 265 0.93 0.58 14.40
CA VAL A 265 0.61 -0.20 15.60
C VAL A 265 1.52 -1.44 15.71
N PRO A 266 1.56 -2.39 14.75
CA PRO A 266 2.46 -3.54 14.83
C PRO A 266 3.94 -3.15 14.75
N SER A 267 4.28 -2.02 14.15
CA SER A 267 5.66 -1.51 14.09
C SER A 267 6.23 -1.13 15.48
N THR A 268 5.39 -0.96 16.51
CA THR A 268 5.87 -0.73 17.88
C THR A 268 6.58 -1.95 18.46
N PHE A 269 6.19 -3.15 18.01
CA PHE A 269 6.76 -4.44 18.43
C PHE A 269 7.96 -4.89 17.61
N ARG A 270 8.54 -4.02 16.78
CA ARG A 270 9.66 -4.36 15.89
C ARG A 270 10.86 -4.92 16.66
N TRP A 271 11.47 -5.95 16.11
CA TRP A 271 12.64 -6.58 16.70
C TRP A 271 13.92 -5.76 16.53
N TRP A 272 14.13 -5.16 15.35
CA TRP A 272 15.26 -4.28 15.06
C TRP A 272 14.83 -2.82 14.99
N GLY A 273 15.13 -2.08 16.08
CA GLY A 273 14.92 -0.64 16.17
C GLY A 273 16.23 0.13 16.15
N LEU A 274 16.19 1.37 15.68
CA LEU A 274 17.27 2.32 15.88
C LEU A 274 17.43 2.58 17.39
N LYS A 275 18.57 2.19 17.96
CA LYS A 275 18.92 2.51 19.35
C LYS A 275 19.65 3.83 19.36
N ARG A 276 19.20 4.76 20.21
CA ARG A 276 19.87 6.02 20.47
C ARG A 276 21.21 5.75 21.15
N LYS A 277 22.33 6.24 20.61
CA LYS A 277 23.62 6.16 21.29
C LYS A 277 23.61 7.04 22.54
N LYS A 278 24.30 6.64 23.59
CA LYS A 278 24.42 7.41 24.85
C LYS A 278 25.00 8.83 24.65
N GLU A 279 25.81 9.00 23.60
CA GLU A 279 26.45 10.24 23.18
C GLU A 279 25.51 11.18 22.39
N CYS A 280 24.28 10.76 22.08
CA CYS A 280 23.29 11.58 21.41
C CYS A 280 22.72 12.61 22.38
N GLY A 281 23.41 13.75 22.47
CA GLY A 281 22.98 14.92 23.22
C GLY A 281 21.73 15.61 22.62
N PRO A 282 21.33 16.76 23.13
CA PRO A 282 20.10 17.47 22.74
C PRO A 282 20.22 18.19 21.38
N CYS A 283 21.07 17.72 20.45
CA CYS A 283 21.32 18.43 19.19
C CYS A 283 20.14 18.48 18.20
N ALA A 284 19.06 17.73 18.47
CA ALA A 284 17.82 17.66 17.65
C ALA A 284 18.03 17.51 16.10
N ALA A 285 19.28 17.40 15.62
CA ALA A 285 19.58 17.31 14.19
C ALA A 285 18.88 16.15 13.49
N CYS A 286 18.70 15.01 14.18
CA CYS A 286 17.93 13.88 13.65
C CYS A 286 16.43 14.20 13.53
N ALA A 287 15.88 14.97 14.47
CA ALA A 287 14.48 15.36 14.44
C ALA A 287 14.22 16.36 13.28
N VAL A 288 15.14 17.28 13.05
CA VAL A 288 15.09 18.24 11.93
C VAL A 288 15.31 17.55 10.59
N GLY A 289 16.18 16.51 10.54
CA GLY A 289 16.45 15.75 9.32
C GLY A 289 15.40 14.71 8.95
N CYS A 290 14.61 14.22 9.94
CA CYS A 290 13.54 13.25 9.71
C CYS A 290 12.16 13.90 9.48
N GLY A 291 12.03 15.21 9.71
CA GLY A 291 10.84 16.03 9.46
C GLY A 291 9.60 15.56 10.19
#